data_23c5b0e819435a76eee66cbaf1b87c69
#
_entry.id   23c5b0e819435a76eee66cbaf1b87c69
#
_cell.length_a   1.000
_cell.length_b   1.000
_cell.length_c   1.000
_cell.angle_alpha   90.00
_cell.angle_beta   90.00
_cell.angle_gamma   90.00
#
_symmetry.space_group_name_H-M   'P 1'
#
loop_
_entity.id
_entity.type
_entity.pdbx_description
1 polymer ?
#
loop_
_entity_poly.entity_id
_entity_poly.type
_entity_poly.pdbx_seq_one_letter_code
_entity_poly.pdbx_strand_id
1 'polypeptide(L)'
;MKLVNAHSALNPELANVFFDVIQSVYPVSTEAIAYARQHITLHRIPKGGLLVRAGEHCDHLYFVQKGVLRGFVKQDNKEITTWITAENEMISSISSYFQQIPSIENIEAIEESFLVALHRNDMQYLYDHHQEVNTLVRIILEKYYQDAEERAYICRLTEATAKYNRFINTKSQLLNRIPLKYIASYLGMTLETLSRIRSRLSNNHNHR
;
A
#
# COMPACT_ATOMS: atom_id res chain seq x y z
N MET A 1 -12.43 -6.00 -18.47
CA MET A 1 -11.81 -7.31 -18.18
C MET A 1 -12.18 -7.62 -16.74
N LYS A 2 -13.05 -8.61 -16.52
CA LYS A 2 -13.66 -8.91 -15.21
C LYS A 2 -12.58 -9.13 -14.16
N LEU A 3 -12.77 -8.55 -12.95
CA LEU A 3 -12.10 -8.98 -11.73
C LEU A 3 -12.12 -10.50 -11.69
N VAL A 4 -10.97 -11.13 -11.71
CA VAL A 4 -10.88 -12.57 -11.55
C VAL A 4 -11.15 -12.84 -10.07
N ASN A 5 -12.44 -13.02 -9.75
CA ASN A 5 -12.85 -13.68 -8.51
C ASN A 5 -12.36 -15.12 -8.57
N ALA A 6 -11.08 -15.31 -8.36
CA ALA A 6 -10.53 -16.62 -8.11
C ALA A 6 -10.87 -17.01 -6.66
N HIS A 7 -12.09 -17.50 -6.45
CA HIS A 7 -12.40 -18.40 -5.34
C HIS A 7 -11.67 -19.75 -5.55
N SER A 8 -10.42 -19.70 -5.99
CA SER A 8 -9.55 -20.88 -5.98
C SER A 8 -8.83 -20.85 -4.65
N ALA A 9 -8.96 -21.93 -3.88
CA ALA A 9 -8.34 -22.28 -2.63
C ALA A 9 -6.93 -21.65 -2.43
N LEU A 10 -6.88 -20.36 -2.17
CA LEU A 10 -5.70 -19.71 -1.62
C LEU A 10 -5.58 -20.24 -0.20
N ASN A 11 -4.41 -20.80 0.13
CA ASN A 11 -4.11 -21.48 1.37
C ASN A 11 -4.60 -20.65 2.58
N PRO A 12 -5.47 -21.18 3.45
CA PRO A 12 -5.94 -20.48 4.65
C PRO A 12 -4.79 -20.03 5.57
N GLU A 13 -3.62 -20.67 5.49
CA GLU A 13 -2.40 -20.25 6.19
C GLU A 13 -1.96 -18.83 5.81
N LEU A 14 -2.27 -18.40 4.59
CA LEU A 14 -1.96 -17.03 4.17
C LEU A 14 -2.72 -16.01 5.02
N ALA A 15 -3.95 -16.27 5.44
CA ALA A 15 -4.70 -15.36 6.31
C ALA A 15 -4.10 -15.26 7.74
N ASN A 16 -3.35 -16.26 8.19
CA ASN A 16 -2.79 -16.24 9.55
C ASN A 16 -1.79 -15.10 9.73
N VAL A 17 -0.94 -14.81 8.74
CA VAL A 17 0.02 -13.69 8.81
C VAL A 17 -0.70 -12.36 9.06
N PHE A 18 -1.86 -12.13 8.43
CA PHE A 18 -2.67 -10.94 8.69
C PHE A 18 -3.08 -10.85 10.16
N PHE A 19 -3.63 -11.94 10.72
CA PHE A 19 -4.07 -11.94 12.12
C PHE A 19 -2.90 -11.84 13.10
N ASP A 20 -1.75 -12.45 12.81
CA ASP A 20 -0.54 -12.32 13.62
C ASP A 20 -0.04 -10.88 13.66
N VAL A 21 -0.02 -10.19 12.51
CA VAL A 21 0.34 -8.77 12.44
C VAL A 21 -0.66 -7.92 13.23
N ILE A 22 -1.96 -8.12 13.05
CA ILE A 22 -3.00 -7.40 13.79
C ILE A 22 -2.82 -7.57 15.30
N GLN A 23 -2.67 -8.81 15.77
CA GLN A 23 -2.45 -9.12 17.19
C GLN A 23 -1.15 -8.53 17.74
N SER A 24 -0.11 -8.40 16.92
CA SER A 24 1.16 -7.78 17.32
C SER A 24 1.05 -6.27 17.51
N VAL A 25 0.12 -5.61 16.81
CA VAL A 25 -0.13 -4.17 16.94
C VAL A 25 -0.95 -3.85 18.18
N TYR A 26 -2.04 -4.57 18.39
CA TYR A 26 -2.91 -4.42 19.56
C TYR A 26 -3.73 -5.71 19.78
N PRO A 27 -3.87 -6.20 21.02
CA PRO A 27 -4.66 -7.39 21.32
C PRO A 27 -6.13 -7.20 20.92
N VAL A 28 -6.66 -8.16 20.18
CA VAL A 28 -8.05 -8.20 19.72
C VAL A 28 -8.67 -9.51 20.22
N SER A 29 -9.96 -9.46 20.62
CA SER A 29 -10.68 -10.61 21.13
C SER A 29 -10.77 -11.76 20.12
N THR A 30 -10.92 -12.99 20.63
CA THR A 30 -11.11 -14.17 19.79
C THR A 30 -12.40 -14.09 18.97
N GLU A 31 -13.41 -13.44 19.47
CA GLU A 31 -14.70 -13.20 18.82
C GLU A 31 -14.53 -12.28 17.60
N ALA A 32 -13.84 -11.15 17.75
CA ALA A 32 -13.55 -10.24 16.65
C ALA A 32 -12.68 -10.91 15.57
N ILE A 33 -11.66 -11.67 15.96
CA ILE A 33 -10.84 -12.46 15.04
C ILE A 33 -11.69 -13.52 14.31
N ALA A 34 -12.57 -14.22 15.01
CA ALA A 34 -13.44 -15.23 14.42
C ALA A 34 -14.39 -14.62 13.39
N TYR A 35 -14.99 -13.45 13.74
CA TYR A 35 -15.82 -12.70 12.81
C TYR A 35 -15.03 -12.28 11.57
N ALA A 36 -13.91 -11.60 11.74
CA ALA A 36 -13.08 -11.15 10.64
C ALA A 36 -12.66 -12.32 9.73
N ARG A 37 -12.26 -13.46 10.32
CA ARG A 37 -11.85 -14.67 9.59
C ARG A 37 -12.94 -15.23 8.69
N GLN A 38 -14.21 -15.09 9.06
CA GLN A 38 -15.35 -15.54 8.25
C GLN A 38 -15.69 -14.59 7.09
N HIS A 39 -15.28 -13.29 7.18
CA HIS A 39 -15.67 -12.25 6.24
C HIS A 39 -14.53 -11.73 5.36
N ILE A 40 -13.28 -12.12 5.64
CA ILE A 40 -12.16 -11.78 4.75
C ILE A 40 -12.25 -12.55 3.43
N THR A 41 -11.76 -11.90 2.39
CA THR A 41 -11.54 -12.52 1.08
C THR A 41 -10.07 -12.43 0.70
N LEU A 42 -9.59 -13.42 -0.08
CA LEU A 42 -8.21 -13.47 -0.54
C LEU A 42 -8.14 -13.08 -2.01
N HIS A 43 -7.23 -12.19 -2.36
CA HIS A 43 -7.05 -11.67 -3.70
C HIS A 43 -5.64 -11.94 -4.19
N ARG A 44 -5.52 -12.42 -5.42
CA ARG A 44 -4.27 -12.53 -6.15
C ARG A 44 -4.31 -11.54 -7.30
N ILE A 45 -3.36 -10.62 -7.32
CA ILE A 45 -3.25 -9.61 -8.37
C ILE A 45 -1.96 -9.88 -9.14
N PRO A 46 -2.03 -10.17 -10.44
CA PRO A 46 -0.84 -10.37 -11.25
C PRO A 46 -0.08 -9.05 -11.41
N LYS A 47 1.20 -9.13 -11.71
CA LYS A 47 2.03 -7.96 -12.03
C LYS A 47 1.34 -7.10 -13.12
N GLY A 48 1.23 -5.80 -12.87
CA GLY A 48 0.54 -4.83 -13.73
C GLY A 48 -0.99 -4.88 -13.64
N GLY A 49 -1.55 -5.78 -12.80
CA GLY A 49 -2.98 -5.82 -12.53
C GLY A 49 -3.44 -4.65 -11.67
N LEU A 50 -4.62 -4.13 -11.95
CA LEU A 50 -5.25 -3.08 -11.16
C LEU A 50 -6.16 -3.68 -10.10
N LEU A 51 -5.90 -3.34 -8.84
CA LEU A 51 -6.76 -3.65 -7.70
C LEU A 51 -7.95 -2.69 -7.62
N VAL A 52 -7.71 -1.41 -7.87
CA VAL A 52 -8.72 -0.35 -7.93
C VAL A 52 -8.46 0.48 -9.17
N ARG A 53 -9.53 0.86 -9.87
CA ARG A 53 -9.47 1.76 -11.02
C ARG A 53 -10.02 3.13 -10.66
N ALA A 54 -9.39 4.17 -11.17
CA ALA A 54 -9.96 5.52 -11.10
C ALA A 54 -11.37 5.53 -11.72
N GLY A 55 -12.34 6.12 -11.03
CA GLY A 55 -13.75 6.13 -11.39
C GLY A 55 -14.57 4.97 -10.81
N GLU A 56 -13.97 3.93 -10.26
CA GLU A 56 -14.66 2.84 -9.55
C GLU A 56 -14.71 3.13 -8.03
N HIS A 57 -15.69 2.56 -7.34
CA HIS A 57 -15.78 2.62 -5.88
C HIS A 57 -14.86 1.58 -5.24
N CYS A 58 -14.22 1.95 -4.15
CA CYS A 58 -13.38 1.07 -3.36
C CYS A 58 -14.05 0.79 -2.01
N ASP A 59 -14.68 -0.39 -1.90
CA ASP A 59 -15.45 -0.79 -0.72
C ASP A 59 -14.69 -1.69 0.25
N HIS A 60 -13.41 -1.91 0.00
CA HIS A 60 -12.58 -2.82 0.80
C HIS A 60 -11.36 -2.12 1.37
N LEU A 61 -11.00 -2.53 2.56
CA LEU A 61 -9.68 -2.35 3.13
C LEU A 61 -8.87 -3.61 2.82
N TYR A 62 -7.66 -3.43 2.30
CA TYR A 62 -6.79 -4.53 1.90
C TYR A 62 -5.54 -4.56 2.76
N PHE A 63 -5.08 -5.75 3.13
CA PHE A 63 -3.78 -5.99 3.76
C PHE A 63 -2.87 -6.67 2.75
N VAL A 64 -1.68 -6.10 2.53
CA VAL A 64 -0.67 -6.67 1.63
C VAL A 64 0.06 -7.78 2.36
N GLN A 65 -0.23 -9.00 1.97
CA GLN A 65 0.41 -10.18 2.54
C GLN A 65 1.74 -10.48 1.86
N LYS A 66 1.77 -10.31 0.54
CA LYS A 66 2.95 -10.45 -0.29
C LYS A 66 2.83 -9.56 -1.50
N GLY A 67 3.93 -8.90 -1.87
CA GLY A 67 4.00 -8.09 -3.08
C GLY A 67 4.22 -6.60 -2.81
N VAL A 68 4.30 -5.86 -3.89
CA VAL A 68 4.47 -4.40 -3.89
C VAL A 68 3.39 -3.78 -4.78
N LEU A 69 2.71 -2.79 -4.24
CA LEU A 69 1.69 -2.03 -4.96
C LEU A 69 2.04 -0.54 -4.98
N ARG A 70 1.46 0.17 -5.93
CA ARG A 70 1.51 1.63 -6.00
C ARG A 70 0.12 2.21 -6.21
N GLY A 71 -0.13 3.37 -5.62
CA GLY A 71 -1.19 4.27 -6.06
C GLY A 71 -0.66 5.23 -7.11
N PHE A 72 -1.46 5.53 -8.12
CA PHE A 72 -1.12 6.56 -9.08
C PHE A 72 -2.35 7.24 -9.65
N VAL A 73 -2.18 8.51 -10.02
CA VAL A 73 -3.17 9.28 -10.76
C VAL A 73 -2.67 9.52 -12.19
N LYS A 74 -3.60 9.73 -13.12
CA LYS A 74 -3.27 10.14 -14.50
C LYS A 74 -3.54 11.61 -14.68
N GLN A 75 -2.54 12.36 -15.11
CA GLN A 75 -2.65 13.76 -15.47
C GLN A 75 -1.88 14.02 -16.77
N ASP A 76 -2.50 14.63 -17.77
CA ASP A 76 -1.89 14.96 -19.06
C ASP A 76 -1.14 13.78 -19.71
N ASN A 77 -1.76 12.58 -19.73
CA ASN A 77 -1.20 11.32 -20.22
C ASN A 77 0.03 10.79 -19.42
N LYS A 78 0.35 11.39 -18.27
CA LYS A 78 1.41 10.90 -17.38
C LYS A 78 0.82 10.22 -16.17
N GLU A 79 1.48 9.16 -15.74
CA GLU A 79 1.18 8.49 -14.48
C GLU A 79 2.05 9.11 -13.38
N ILE A 80 1.39 9.64 -12.34
CA ILE A 80 2.04 10.22 -11.16
C ILE A 80 1.83 9.26 -10.02
N THR A 81 2.91 8.61 -9.58
CA THR A 81 2.89 7.71 -8.42
C THR A 81 2.76 8.53 -7.14
N THR A 82 1.68 8.30 -6.40
CA THR A 82 1.34 9.04 -5.18
C THR A 82 1.86 8.35 -3.92
N TRP A 83 1.87 7.02 -3.93
CA TRP A 83 2.41 6.21 -2.84
C TRP A 83 2.87 4.84 -3.36
N ILE A 84 3.72 4.18 -2.57
CA ILE A 84 4.19 2.81 -2.80
C ILE A 84 4.15 2.08 -1.46
N THR A 85 3.61 0.88 -1.47
CA THR A 85 3.43 0.02 -0.30
C THR A 85 3.92 -1.40 -0.56
N ALA A 86 4.18 -2.15 0.51
CA ALA A 86 4.63 -3.52 0.45
C ALA A 86 3.97 -4.37 1.55
N GLU A 87 4.54 -5.51 1.85
CA GLU A 87 4.06 -6.45 2.85
C GLU A 87 3.82 -5.80 4.22
N ASN A 88 2.82 -6.32 4.94
CA ASN A 88 2.40 -5.91 6.28
C ASN A 88 1.82 -4.50 6.34
N GLU A 89 1.43 -3.92 5.21
CA GLU A 89 0.76 -2.63 5.15
C GLU A 89 -0.71 -2.79 4.71
N MET A 90 -1.56 -1.88 5.22
CA MET A 90 -2.96 -1.78 4.80
C MET A 90 -3.08 -0.79 3.66
N ILE A 91 -3.94 -1.05 2.69
CA ILE A 91 -4.19 -0.16 1.56
C ILE A 91 -5.66 -0.04 1.24
N SER A 92 -6.03 1.10 0.73
CA SER A 92 -7.34 1.38 0.11
C SER A 92 -7.22 2.67 -0.69
N SER A 93 -8.16 2.94 -1.58
CA SER A 93 -8.39 4.31 -2.03
C SER A 93 -9.14 5.06 -0.94
N ILE A 94 -8.39 5.78 -0.10
CA ILE A 94 -8.88 6.31 1.19
C ILE A 94 -10.13 7.18 1.04
N SER A 95 -10.12 8.14 0.11
CA SER A 95 -11.30 9.00 -0.12
C SER A 95 -12.50 8.19 -0.63
N SER A 96 -12.27 7.24 -1.54
CA SER A 96 -13.33 6.36 -2.04
C SER A 96 -13.91 5.48 -0.93
N TYR A 97 -13.04 4.85 -0.14
CA TYR A 97 -13.45 3.96 0.95
C TYR A 97 -14.27 4.66 2.03
N PHE A 98 -13.82 5.83 2.52
CA PHE A 98 -14.50 6.53 3.60
C PHE A 98 -15.68 7.40 3.13
N GLN A 99 -15.55 8.08 1.99
CA GLN A 99 -16.57 9.01 1.51
C GLN A 99 -17.57 8.36 0.53
N GLN A 100 -17.31 7.12 0.11
CA GLN A 100 -18.15 6.40 -0.86
C GLN A 100 -18.34 7.17 -2.17
N ILE A 101 -17.25 7.77 -2.64
CA ILE A 101 -17.16 8.44 -3.93
C ILE A 101 -16.26 7.64 -4.88
N PRO A 102 -16.35 7.82 -6.19
CA PRO A 102 -15.42 7.17 -7.13
C PRO A 102 -13.96 7.49 -6.82
N SER A 103 -13.08 6.50 -6.89
CA SER A 103 -11.65 6.66 -6.69
C SER A 103 -11.04 7.61 -7.71
N ILE A 104 -10.21 8.54 -7.26
CA ILE A 104 -9.42 9.42 -8.13
C ILE A 104 -8.12 8.77 -8.60
N GLU A 105 -7.72 7.68 -7.97
CA GLU A 105 -6.46 6.98 -8.22
C GLU A 105 -6.69 5.55 -8.70
N ASN A 106 -5.66 5.02 -9.35
CA ASN A 106 -5.53 3.61 -9.63
C ASN A 106 -4.60 2.99 -8.61
N ILE A 107 -4.88 1.74 -8.21
CA ILE A 107 -3.99 0.92 -7.38
C ILE A 107 -3.51 -0.25 -8.23
N GLU A 108 -2.20 -0.33 -8.48
CA GLU A 108 -1.57 -1.32 -9.37
C GLU A 108 -0.57 -2.18 -8.61
N ALA A 109 -0.57 -3.47 -8.89
CA ALA A 109 0.45 -4.40 -8.41
C ALA A 109 1.73 -4.28 -9.26
N ILE A 110 2.85 -3.85 -8.65
CA ILE A 110 4.16 -3.75 -9.32
C ILE A 110 4.75 -5.12 -9.59
N GLU A 111 4.45 -6.07 -8.73
CA GLU A 111 4.77 -7.50 -8.87
C GLU A 111 3.54 -8.33 -8.51
N GLU A 112 3.58 -9.65 -8.71
CA GLU A 112 2.48 -10.52 -8.29
C GLU A 112 2.24 -10.35 -6.79
N SER A 113 1.01 -9.99 -6.42
CA SER A 113 0.65 -9.61 -5.06
C SER A 113 -0.52 -10.44 -4.53
N PHE A 114 -0.47 -10.75 -3.24
CA PHE A 114 -1.49 -11.47 -2.51
C PHE A 114 -2.02 -10.57 -1.39
N LEU A 115 -3.33 -10.44 -1.31
CA LEU A 115 -3.99 -9.50 -0.43
C LEU A 115 -5.09 -10.20 0.36
N VAL A 116 -5.25 -9.81 1.61
CA VAL A 116 -6.45 -10.07 2.41
C VAL A 116 -7.33 -8.84 2.33
N ALA A 117 -8.60 -9.00 2.03
CA ALA A 117 -9.56 -7.90 1.96
C ALA A 117 -10.70 -8.09 2.95
N LEU A 118 -11.10 -7.00 3.58
CA LEU A 118 -12.29 -6.92 4.42
C LEU A 118 -13.20 -5.81 3.89
N HIS A 119 -14.47 -6.15 3.67
CA HIS A 119 -15.44 -5.19 3.17
C HIS A 119 -15.79 -4.16 4.24
N ARG A 120 -16.11 -2.92 3.82
CA ARG A 120 -16.40 -1.80 4.73
C ARG A 120 -17.53 -2.08 5.72
N ASN A 121 -18.56 -2.83 5.31
CA ASN A 121 -19.69 -3.16 6.19
C ASN A 121 -19.25 -4.09 7.32
N ASP A 122 -18.36 -5.04 7.03
CA ASP A 122 -17.81 -5.95 8.04
C ASP A 122 -16.86 -5.20 8.97
N MET A 123 -16.10 -4.23 8.44
CA MET A 123 -15.28 -3.36 9.25
C MET A 123 -16.14 -2.46 10.16
N GLN A 124 -17.27 -1.95 9.67
CA GLN A 124 -18.23 -1.19 10.48
C GLN A 124 -18.83 -2.04 11.59
N TYR A 125 -19.22 -3.29 11.28
CA TYR A 125 -19.68 -4.23 12.31
C TYR A 125 -18.63 -4.43 13.42
N LEU A 126 -17.36 -4.60 13.05
CA LEU A 126 -16.28 -4.73 14.02
C LEU A 126 -16.12 -3.49 14.90
N TYR A 127 -16.23 -2.29 14.33
CA TYR A 127 -16.21 -1.03 15.11
C TYR A 127 -17.34 -0.95 16.12
N ASP A 128 -18.54 -1.37 15.73
CA ASP A 128 -19.75 -1.23 16.55
C ASP A 128 -19.81 -2.26 17.68
N HIS A 129 -19.20 -3.44 17.50
CA HIS A 129 -19.33 -4.57 18.43
C HIS A 129 -18.05 -4.91 19.19
N HIS A 130 -16.87 -4.42 18.76
CA HIS A 130 -15.57 -4.74 19.34
C HIS A 130 -14.74 -3.48 19.57
N GLN A 131 -14.86 -2.92 20.77
CA GLN A 131 -14.23 -1.62 21.08
C GLN A 131 -12.70 -1.64 20.93
N GLU A 132 -12.05 -2.75 21.17
CA GLU A 132 -10.60 -2.95 20.96
C GLU A 132 -10.17 -2.74 19.50
N VAL A 133 -11.08 -3.02 18.53
CA VAL A 133 -10.81 -2.79 17.11
C VAL A 133 -10.69 -1.30 16.80
N ASN A 134 -11.47 -0.44 17.50
CA ASN A 134 -11.31 1.01 17.36
C ASN A 134 -9.92 1.48 17.84
N THR A 135 -9.42 0.89 18.93
CA THR A 135 -8.07 1.18 19.43
C THR A 135 -7.00 0.71 18.45
N LEU A 136 -7.10 -0.52 17.96
CA LEU A 136 -6.21 -1.07 16.95
C LEU A 136 -6.13 -0.17 15.71
N VAL A 137 -7.29 0.19 15.16
CA VAL A 137 -7.36 1.00 13.93
C VAL A 137 -6.83 2.41 14.17
N ARG A 138 -7.06 3.00 15.32
CA ARG A 138 -6.46 4.29 15.69
C ARG A 138 -4.93 4.21 15.65
N ILE A 139 -4.32 3.18 16.25
CA ILE A 139 -2.86 2.99 16.23
C ILE A 139 -2.35 2.84 14.78
N ILE A 140 -3.05 2.08 13.96
CA ILE A 140 -2.71 1.93 12.54
C ILE A 140 -2.81 3.26 11.81
N LEU A 141 -3.87 4.02 12.01
CA LEU A 141 -4.07 5.33 11.38
C LEU A 141 -3.03 6.37 11.81
N GLU A 142 -2.60 6.36 13.07
CA GLU A 142 -1.51 7.22 13.56
C GLU A 142 -0.22 6.96 12.77
N LYS A 143 0.12 5.70 12.51
CA LYS A 143 1.27 5.33 11.66
C LYS A 143 1.09 5.83 10.22
N TYR A 144 -0.09 5.63 9.62
CA TYR A 144 -0.35 6.11 8.26
C TYR A 144 -0.34 7.63 8.15
N TYR A 145 -0.76 8.33 9.19
CA TYR A 145 -0.64 9.79 9.24
C TYR A 145 0.84 10.23 9.21
N GLN A 146 1.70 9.58 9.99
CA GLN A 146 3.15 9.83 9.96
C GLN A 146 3.76 9.53 8.58
N ASP A 147 3.36 8.44 7.94
CA ASP A 147 3.80 8.09 6.58
C ASP A 147 3.32 9.12 5.55
N ALA A 148 2.11 9.66 5.72
CA ALA A 148 1.58 10.73 4.85
C ALA A 148 2.34 12.05 5.05
N GLU A 149 2.67 12.40 6.28
CA GLU A 149 3.51 13.56 6.61
C GLU A 149 4.91 13.42 6.00
N GLU A 150 5.53 12.26 6.12
CA GLU A 150 6.83 11.96 5.50
C GLU A 150 6.78 12.14 3.97
N ARG A 151 5.74 11.62 3.31
CA ARG A 151 5.55 11.84 1.86
C ARG A 151 5.39 13.32 1.51
N ALA A 152 4.61 14.06 2.29
CA ALA A 152 4.43 15.48 2.10
C ALA A 152 5.75 16.25 2.28
N TYR A 153 6.58 15.83 3.24
CA TYR A 153 7.91 16.40 3.46
C TYR A 153 8.84 16.14 2.27
N ILE A 154 8.94 14.88 1.82
CA ILE A 154 9.75 14.50 0.64
C ILE A 154 9.35 15.32 -0.59
N CYS A 155 8.06 15.50 -0.84
CA CYS A 155 7.58 16.29 -1.98
C CYS A 155 8.06 17.75 -1.94
N ARG A 156 8.21 18.35 -0.74
CA ARG A 156 8.64 19.75 -0.55
C ARG A 156 10.15 19.96 -0.59
N LEU A 157 10.96 18.92 -0.46
CA LEU A 157 12.40 19.03 -0.63
C LEU A 157 12.73 19.57 -2.04
N THR A 158 13.62 20.53 -2.13
CA THR A 158 14.04 21.12 -3.42
C THR A 158 15.10 20.27 -4.11
N GLU A 159 16.01 19.68 -3.33
CA GLU A 159 17.15 18.90 -3.83
C GLU A 159 16.77 17.45 -4.17
N ALA A 160 16.90 17.08 -5.43
CA ALA A 160 16.58 15.75 -5.92
C ALA A 160 17.39 14.63 -5.21
N THR A 161 18.66 14.91 -4.88
CA THR A 161 19.52 13.98 -4.13
C THR A 161 18.99 13.77 -2.69
N ALA A 162 18.52 14.83 -2.04
CA ALA A 162 17.94 14.75 -0.71
C ALA A 162 16.66 13.90 -0.70
N LYS A 163 15.77 14.09 -1.70
CA LYS A 163 14.57 13.25 -1.88
C LYS A 163 14.94 11.76 -2.00
N TYR A 164 15.92 11.45 -2.85
CA TYR A 164 16.33 10.07 -3.08
C TYR A 164 16.99 9.45 -1.84
N ASN A 165 17.87 10.17 -1.15
CA ASN A 165 18.47 9.70 0.09
C ASN A 165 17.41 9.39 1.16
N ARG A 166 16.39 10.25 1.28
CA ARG A 166 15.29 10.02 2.21
C ARG A 166 14.51 8.73 1.85
N PHE A 167 14.23 8.54 0.58
CA PHE A 167 13.58 7.32 0.09
C PHE A 167 14.40 6.06 0.38
N ILE A 168 15.72 6.08 0.15
CA ILE A 168 16.60 4.94 0.46
C ILE A 168 16.55 4.61 1.96
N ASN A 169 16.62 5.63 2.82
CA ASN A 169 16.65 5.43 4.26
C ASN A 169 15.34 4.83 4.81
N THR A 170 14.21 5.13 4.17
CA THR A 170 12.90 4.67 4.64
C THR A 170 12.42 3.40 3.93
N LYS A 171 12.88 3.14 2.69
CA LYS A 171 12.35 2.05 1.84
C LYS A 171 13.47 1.27 1.11
N SER A 172 14.64 1.09 1.77
CA SER A 172 15.80 0.40 1.18
C SER A 172 15.49 -1.00 0.65
N GLN A 173 14.65 -1.74 1.35
CA GLN A 173 14.24 -3.11 0.99
C GLN A 173 13.44 -3.17 -0.33
N LEU A 174 12.91 -2.05 -0.79
CA LEU A 174 12.09 -1.98 -2.00
C LEU A 174 12.86 -1.57 -3.25
N LEU A 175 14.11 -1.11 -3.12
CA LEU A 175 14.91 -0.55 -4.22
C LEU A 175 15.07 -1.48 -5.41
N ASN A 176 15.21 -2.78 -5.17
CA ASN A 176 15.40 -3.79 -6.21
C ASN A 176 14.08 -4.40 -6.72
N ARG A 177 12.95 -4.05 -6.10
CA ARG A 177 11.61 -4.56 -6.44
C ARG A 177 10.80 -3.57 -7.27
N ILE A 178 11.12 -2.27 -7.17
CA ILE A 178 10.37 -1.21 -7.82
C ILE A 178 11.11 -0.72 -9.07
N PRO A 179 10.47 -0.71 -10.25
CA PRO A 179 11.03 -0.09 -11.43
C PRO A 179 11.41 1.38 -11.20
N LEU A 180 12.60 1.80 -11.64
CA LEU A 180 13.12 3.14 -11.42
C LEU A 180 12.18 4.26 -11.88
N LYS A 181 11.41 4.02 -12.94
CA LYS A 181 10.42 4.98 -13.43
C LYS A 181 9.35 5.32 -12.38
N TYR A 182 8.96 4.35 -11.55
CA TYR A 182 7.97 4.56 -10.47
C TYR A 182 8.59 5.28 -9.28
N ILE A 183 9.85 4.98 -8.95
CA ILE A 183 10.58 5.71 -7.91
C ILE A 183 10.78 7.17 -8.35
N ALA A 184 11.19 7.43 -9.59
CA ALA A 184 11.35 8.76 -10.13
C ALA A 184 10.02 9.55 -10.08
N SER A 185 8.92 8.93 -10.53
CA SER A 185 7.59 9.50 -10.47
C SER A 185 7.15 9.83 -9.04
N TYR A 186 7.35 8.90 -8.09
CA TYR A 186 7.05 9.09 -6.67
C TYR A 186 7.82 10.26 -6.04
N LEU A 187 9.09 10.44 -6.45
CA LEU A 187 9.95 11.52 -5.96
C LEU A 187 9.78 12.85 -6.72
N GLY A 188 8.91 12.89 -7.73
CA GLY A 188 8.65 14.08 -8.54
C GLY A 188 9.87 14.52 -9.35
N MET A 189 10.62 13.56 -9.91
CA MET A 189 11.78 13.84 -10.78
C MET A 189 11.76 12.98 -12.03
N THR A 190 12.60 13.32 -13.02
CA THR A 190 12.73 12.51 -14.24
C THR A 190 13.57 11.26 -13.98
N LEU A 191 13.38 10.23 -14.81
CA LEU A 191 14.16 8.98 -14.75
C LEU A 191 15.66 9.26 -14.95
N GLU A 192 16.00 10.19 -15.83
CA GLU A 192 17.39 10.61 -16.11
C GLU A 192 18.04 11.24 -14.89
N THR A 193 17.28 12.10 -14.17
CA THR A 193 17.76 12.72 -12.92
C THR A 193 18.05 11.66 -11.88
N LEU A 194 17.11 10.72 -11.67
CA LEU A 194 17.29 9.62 -10.72
C LEU A 194 18.49 8.74 -11.09
N SER A 195 18.65 8.38 -12.36
CA SER A 195 19.78 7.58 -12.84
C SER A 195 21.12 8.25 -12.58
N ARG A 196 21.23 9.58 -12.81
CA ARG A 196 22.45 10.35 -12.51
C ARG A 196 22.77 10.39 -11.02
N ILE A 197 21.76 10.55 -10.17
CA ILE A 197 21.95 10.54 -8.71
C ILE A 197 22.51 9.18 -8.28
N ARG A 198 21.91 8.08 -8.73
CA ARG A 198 22.33 6.72 -8.39
C ARG A 198 23.77 6.44 -8.81
N SER A 199 24.16 6.82 -10.04
CA SER A 199 25.52 6.63 -10.53
C SER A 199 26.54 7.40 -9.67
N ARG A 200 26.25 8.63 -9.28
CA ARG A 200 27.11 9.43 -8.41
C ARG A 200 27.29 8.80 -7.02
N LEU A 201 26.20 8.32 -6.41
CA LEU A 201 26.26 7.67 -5.10
C LEU A 201 27.02 6.35 -5.15
N SER A 202 26.85 5.56 -6.19
CA SER A 202 27.60 4.31 -6.42
C SER A 202 29.10 4.55 -6.53
N ASN A 203 29.54 5.56 -7.29
CA ASN A 203 30.95 5.89 -7.47
C ASN A 203 31.60 6.39 -6.17
N ASN A 204 30.85 7.12 -5.34
CA ASN A 204 31.37 7.60 -4.05
C ASN A 204 31.57 6.48 -3.02
N HIS A 205 30.87 5.35 -3.14
CA HIS A 205 31.04 4.18 -2.26
C HIS A 205 32.25 3.32 -2.68
N ASN A 206 32.64 3.34 -3.95
CA ASN A 206 33.79 2.59 -4.46
C ASN A 206 35.16 3.28 -4.23
N HIS A 207 35.15 4.51 -3.72
CA HIS A 207 36.38 5.29 -3.42
C HIS A 207 36.62 5.47 -1.91
N ARG A 208 35.88 4.75 -1.07
CA ARG A 208 36.13 4.65 0.39
C ARG A 208 36.47 3.20 0.76
#